data_29b24f1ce0a8309a78a5d8fab9f4c144
#
_entry.id   29b24f1ce0a8309a78a5d8fab9f4c144
#
_cell.length_a   1.000
_cell.length_b   1.000
_cell.length_c   1.000
_cell.angle_alpha   90.00
_cell.angle_beta   90.00
_cell.angle_gamma   90.00
#
_symmetry.space_group_name_H-M   'P 1'
#
loop_
_entity.id
_entity.type
_entity.pdbx_description
1 polymer ?
#
loop_
_entity_poly.entity_id
_entity_poly.type
_entity_poly.pdbx_seq_one_letter_code
_entity_poly.pdbx_strand_id
1 'polypeptide(L)'
;MAIAVLLVDDHEIVRRGLVQLLAQAEDVDVVGQADSAAAAIAQASHLKPDVAIIDVRLPDGDGVTVCREIRSLVQPPPACLMLTSYSDDEALFGAIMAGASGYMLKEVSGNDLVAAVRTLASGGSLLHAGVTATVLQRLRGGPEEDPRYAALSPQERRILDLIAEGMTNRQIANRLFLAEKTVKNYVSSLLHKLGFDRRTEAGVYAARRRRTHPGTF
;
A
#
# COMPACT_ATOMS: atom_id res chain seq x y z
N MET A 1 -4.03 3.86 33.78
CA MET A 1 -3.48 4.90 32.89
C MET A 1 -4.33 4.89 31.63
N ALA A 2 -4.69 6.08 31.13
CA ALA A 2 -5.41 6.16 29.86
C ALA A 2 -4.47 5.81 28.70
N ILE A 3 -5.01 5.17 27.66
CA ILE A 3 -4.27 4.82 26.42
C ILE A 3 -4.09 6.10 25.61
N ALA A 4 -2.85 6.52 25.40
CA ALA A 4 -2.51 7.71 24.63
C ALA A 4 -2.61 7.43 23.12
N VAL A 5 -3.50 8.13 22.42
CA VAL A 5 -3.77 7.92 20.99
C VAL A 5 -3.37 9.15 20.18
N LEU A 6 -2.62 8.93 19.09
CA LEU A 6 -2.38 9.91 18.03
C LEU A 6 -3.29 9.60 16.84
N LEU A 7 -4.08 10.60 16.39
CA LEU A 7 -4.92 10.49 15.20
C LEU A 7 -4.28 11.19 14.00
N VAL A 8 -4.20 10.48 12.87
CA VAL A 8 -3.64 11.00 11.63
C VAL A 8 -4.63 10.78 10.48
N ASP A 9 -5.25 11.85 9.99
CA ASP A 9 -6.22 11.85 8.89
C ASP A 9 -6.30 13.26 8.30
N ASP A 10 -6.25 13.43 7.01
CA ASP A 10 -6.32 14.75 6.35
C ASP A 10 -7.74 15.32 6.31
N HIS A 11 -8.76 14.46 6.47
CA HIS A 11 -10.16 14.86 6.48
C HIS A 11 -10.60 15.36 7.87
N GLU A 12 -10.75 16.66 8.05
CA GLU A 12 -11.12 17.28 9.34
C GLU A 12 -12.40 16.69 9.95
N ILE A 13 -13.43 16.44 9.11
CA ILE A 13 -14.71 15.90 9.58
C ILE A 13 -14.54 14.49 10.14
N VAL A 14 -13.77 13.65 9.45
CA VAL A 14 -13.46 12.28 9.89
C VAL A 14 -12.68 12.33 11.20
N ARG A 15 -11.64 13.14 11.26
CA ARG A 15 -10.79 13.28 12.43
C ARG A 15 -11.59 13.74 13.66
N ARG A 16 -12.46 14.74 13.51
CA ARG A 16 -13.37 15.18 14.58
C ARG A 16 -14.34 14.08 15.04
N GLY A 17 -14.89 13.32 14.09
CA GLY A 17 -15.75 12.17 14.38
C GLY A 17 -15.03 11.10 15.18
N LEU A 18 -13.80 10.74 14.80
CA LEU A 18 -12.97 9.77 15.51
C LEU A 18 -12.62 10.23 16.93
N VAL A 19 -12.30 11.52 17.12
CA VAL A 19 -12.08 12.09 18.46
C VAL A 19 -13.31 11.92 19.33
N GLN A 20 -14.51 12.26 18.83
CA GLN A 20 -15.76 12.12 19.58
C GLN A 20 -16.08 10.66 19.92
N LEU A 21 -15.80 9.73 19.04
CA LEU A 21 -15.99 8.30 19.28
C LEU A 21 -15.04 7.78 20.37
N LEU A 22 -13.78 8.14 20.31
CA LEU A 22 -12.77 7.73 21.29
C LEU A 22 -13.00 8.38 22.67
N ALA A 23 -13.47 9.62 22.71
CA ALA A 23 -13.79 10.33 23.96
C ALA A 23 -14.94 9.70 24.77
N GLN A 24 -15.70 8.75 24.19
CA GLN A 24 -16.71 7.99 24.93
C GLN A 24 -16.10 6.92 25.85
N ALA A 25 -14.83 6.60 25.67
CA ALA A 25 -14.12 5.62 26.48
C ALA A 25 -13.22 6.34 27.50
N GLU A 26 -13.51 6.17 28.80
CA GLU A 26 -12.78 6.82 29.91
C GLU A 26 -11.29 6.42 29.99
N ASP A 27 -10.93 5.29 29.37
CA ASP A 27 -9.59 4.73 29.35
C ASP A 27 -8.79 5.07 28.08
N VAL A 28 -9.31 5.94 27.20
CA VAL A 28 -8.65 6.37 25.96
C VAL A 28 -8.52 7.89 25.92
N ASP A 29 -7.33 8.39 25.63
CA ASP A 29 -7.06 9.82 25.51
C ASP A 29 -6.41 10.15 24.17
N VAL A 30 -7.01 11.06 23.40
CA VAL A 30 -6.46 11.55 22.13
C VAL A 30 -5.47 12.67 22.42
N VAL A 31 -4.20 12.30 22.56
CA VAL A 31 -3.11 13.21 22.94
C VAL A 31 -2.61 14.08 21.79
N GLY A 32 -2.93 13.73 20.54
CA GLY A 32 -2.51 14.50 19.36
C GLY A 32 -3.36 14.22 18.13
N GLN A 33 -3.36 15.19 17.21
CA GLN A 33 -4.03 15.10 15.91
C GLN A 33 -3.11 15.66 14.83
N ALA A 34 -2.99 14.96 13.69
CA ALA A 34 -2.23 15.39 12.54
C ALA A 34 -3.05 15.25 11.26
N ASP A 35 -2.85 16.14 10.31
CA ASP A 35 -3.49 16.17 8.99
C ASP A 35 -2.54 15.86 7.85
N SER A 36 -1.29 15.55 8.18
CA SER A 36 -0.21 15.31 7.21
C SER A 36 0.83 14.36 7.77
N ALA A 37 1.61 13.72 6.89
CA ALA A 37 2.68 12.80 7.26
C ALA A 37 3.76 13.50 8.10
N ALA A 38 4.19 14.68 7.69
CA ALA A 38 5.21 15.45 8.40
C ALA A 38 4.77 15.82 9.83
N ALA A 39 3.51 16.28 9.99
CA ALA A 39 2.95 16.61 11.30
C ALA A 39 2.81 15.37 12.19
N ALA A 40 2.40 14.24 11.62
CA ALA A 40 2.24 12.98 12.34
C ALA A 40 3.58 12.49 12.93
N ILE A 41 4.64 12.48 12.15
CA ILE A 41 5.98 12.03 12.57
C ILE A 41 6.53 12.96 13.68
N ALA A 42 6.41 14.28 13.51
CA ALA A 42 6.85 15.24 14.50
C ALA A 42 6.10 15.08 15.83
N GLN A 43 4.75 14.97 15.80
CA GLN A 43 3.94 14.80 17.00
C GLN A 43 4.20 13.46 17.68
N ALA A 44 4.31 12.35 16.94
CA ALA A 44 4.58 11.03 17.50
C ALA A 44 5.89 11.00 18.31
N SER A 45 6.93 11.63 17.78
CA SER A 45 8.23 11.72 18.45
C SER A 45 8.17 12.48 19.78
N HIS A 46 7.31 13.51 19.86
CA HIS A 46 7.14 14.33 21.06
C HIS A 46 6.18 13.71 22.08
N LEU A 47 5.02 13.25 21.60
CA LEU A 47 3.92 12.78 22.45
C LEU A 47 4.10 11.32 22.90
N LYS A 48 4.86 10.51 22.16
CA LYS A 48 5.10 9.07 22.42
C LYS A 48 3.79 8.33 22.68
N PRO A 49 2.85 8.31 21.74
CA PRO A 49 1.55 7.65 21.92
C PRO A 49 1.72 6.13 22.09
N ASP A 50 0.75 5.49 22.77
CA ASP A 50 0.65 4.04 22.86
C ASP A 50 0.13 3.45 21.54
N VAL A 51 -0.83 4.15 20.92
CA VAL A 51 -1.46 3.76 19.66
C VAL A 51 -1.46 4.95 18.70
N ALA A 52 -1.08 4.72 17.43
CA ALA A 52 -1.24 5.66 16.34
C ALA A 52 -2.31 5.14 15.36
N ILE A 53 -3.39 5.89 15.16
CA ILE A 53 -4.42 5.61 14.16
C ILE A 53 -4.10 6.45 12.93
N ILE A 54 -3.81 5.80 11.80
CA ILE A 54 -3.21 6.46 10.63
C ILE A 54 -4.05 6.18 9.39
N ASP A 55 -4.50 7.24 8.71
CA ASP A 55 -5.06 7.09 7.36
C ASP A 55 -3.99 6.61 6.38
N VAL A 56 -4.38 5.69 5.51
CA VAL A 56 -3.50 5.18 4.44
C VAL A 56 -3.13 6.27 3.45
N ARG A 57 -4.02 7.23 3.18
CA ARG A 57 -3.79 8.32 2.23
C ARG A 57 -3.62 9.65 2.94
N LEU A 58 -2.51 10.33 2.69
CA LEU A 58 -2.21 11.66 3.21
C LEU A 58 -1.77 12.57 2.06
N PRO A 59 -1.98 13.89 2.17
CA PRO A 59 -1.72 14.85 1.09
C PRO A 59 -0.24 14.98 0.72
N ASP A 60 0.66 14.75 1.68
CA ASP A 60 2.10 14.89 1.55
C ASP A 60 2.87 13.56 1.58
N GLY A 61 2.15 12.41 1.55
CA GLY A 61 2.75 11.09 1.59
C GLY A 61 1.73 9.97 1.73
N ASP A 62 2.20 8.81 2.15
CA ASP A 62 1.32 7.68 2.48
C ASP A 62 1.46 7.26 3.93
N GLY A 63 0.35 6.82 4.53
CA GLY A 63 0.31 6.39 5.92
C GLY A 63 1.17 5.17 6.23
N VAL A 64 1.49 4.36 5.22
CA VAL A 64 2.38 3.19 5.36
C VAL A 64 3.80 3.66 5.68
N THR A 65 4.27 4.69 4.99
CA THR A 65 5.56 5.33 5.27
C THR A 65 5.56 5.97 6.66
N VAL A 66 4.49 6.70 7.03
CA VAL A 66 4.33 7.27 8.39
C VAL A 66 4.40 6.19 9.47
N CYS A 67 3.70 5.08 9.30
CA CYS A 67 3.75 3.93 10.21
C CYS A 67 5.19 3.44 10.41
N ARG A 68 5.94 3.22 9.32
CA ARG A 68 7.32 2.76 9.36
C ARG A 68 8.23 3.74 10.09
N GLU A 69 8.12 5.03 9.80
CA GLU A 69 8.95 6.07 10.39
C GLU A 69 8.65 6.26 11.88
N ILE A 70 7.39 6.36 12.27
CA ILE A 70 7.00 6.49 13.68
C ILE A 70 7.53 5.30 14.48
N ARG A 71 7.36 4.08 14.00
CA ARG A 71 7.83 2.88 14.68
C ARG A 71 9.36 2.78 14.78
N SER A 72 10.09 3.41 13.87
CA SER A 72 11.57 3.45 13.94
C SER A 72 12.09 4.54 14.85
N LEU A 73 11.39 5.67 14.97
CA LEU A 73 11.85 6.86 15.70
C LEU A 73 11.42 6.85 17.18
N VAL A 74 10.22 6.31 17.48
CA VAL A 74 9.64 6.35 18.84
C VAL A 74 10.00 5.09 19.61
N GLN A 75 10.45 5.26 20.87
CA GLN A 75 10.77 4.16 21.77
C GLN A 75 10.02 4.31 23.12
N PRO A 76 9.25 3.28 23.53
CA PRO A 76 8.89 2.08 22.75
C PRO A 76 8.05 2.43 21.53
N PRO A 77 8.10 1.59 20.45
CA PRO A 77 7.35 1.88 19.23
C PRO A 77 5.85 1.73 19.46
N PRO A 78 5.02 2.71 19.04
CA PRO A 78 3.57 2.63 19.19
C PRO A 78 2.97 1.51 18.35
N ALA A 79 1.84 0.98 18.78
CA ALA A 79 1.02 0.13 17.93
C ALA A 79 0.34 0.99 16.86
N CYS A 80 0.48 0.62 15.57
CA CYS A 80 -0.12 1.36 14.48
C CYS A 80 -1.37 0.65 13.96
N LEU A 81 -2.51 1.38 13.94
CA LEU A 81 -3.76 0.98 13.31
C LEU A 81 -3.93 1.77 12.02
N MET A 82 -3.91 1.08 10.89
CA MET A 82 -4.19 1.71 9.59
C MET A 82 -5.69 1.80 9.36
N LEU A 83 -6.19 3.00 9.03
CA LEU A 83 -7.57 3.22 8.60
C LEU A 83 -7.63 3.54 7.11
N THR A 84 -8.60 2.98 6.40
CA THR A 84 -8.79 3.22 4.97
C THR A 84 -10.28 3.26 4.59
N SER A 85 -10.58 3.99 3.52
CA SER A 85 -11.93 4.00 2.93
C SER A 85 -12.16 2.84 1.94
N TYR A 86 -11.11 2.12 1.55
CA TYR A 86 -11.18 1.05 0.56
C TYR A 86 -10.34 -0.15 0.99
N SER A 87 -10.86 -1.36 0.75
CA SER A 87 -10.08 -2.59 0.85
C SER A 87 -9.11 -2.67 -0.34
N ASP A 88 -7.84 -2.39 -0.10
CA ASP A 88 -6.76 -2.48 -1.09
C ASP A 88 -5.71 -3.45 -0.55
N ASP A 89 -5.59 -4.60 -1.22
CA ASP A 89 -4.65 -5.66 -0.83
C ASP A 89 -3.19 -5.20 -0.86
N GLU A 90 -2.85 -4.27 -1.73
CA GLU A 90 -1.50 -3.70 -1.83
C GLU A 90 -1.20 -2.78 -0.63
N ALA A 91 -2.16 -1.92 -0.25
CA ALA A 91 -2.04 -1.07 0.94
C ALA A 91 -1.98 -1.90 2.21
N LEU A 92 -2.80 -2.95 2.32
CA LEU A 92 -2.77 -3.90 3.42
C LEU A 92 -1.41 -4.60 3.54
N PHE A 93 -0.88 -5.12 2.43
CA PHE A 93 0.46 -5.74 2.40
C PHE A 93 1.54 -4.74 2.83
N GLY A 94 1.52 -3.52 2.27
CA GLY A 94 2.45 -2.44 2.63
C GLY A 94 2.40 -2.10 4.12
N ALA A 95 1.19 -2.02 4.70
CA ALA A 95 0.97 -1.74 6.12
C ALA A 95 1.60 -2.82 7.02
N ILE A 96 1.41 -4.09 6.68
CA ILE A 96 2.01 -5.22 7.43
C ILE A 96 3.54 -5.18 7.35
N MET A 97 4.09 -4.92 6.17
CA MET A 97 5.55 -4.79 5.98
C MET A 97 6.14 -3.57 6.69
N ALA A 98 5.34 -2.52 6.92
CA ALA A 98 5.71 -1.38 7.74
C ALA A 98 5.61 -1.65 9.26
N GLY A 99 5.08 -2.82 9.66
CA GLY A 99 4.91 -3.23 11.04
C GLY A 99 3.61 -2.75 11.67
N ALA A 100 2.58 -2.42 10.89
CA ALA A 100 1.26 -2.11 11.43
C ALA A 100 0.72 -3.27 12.26
N SER A 101 0.10 -2.96 13.39
CA SER A 101 -0.49 -3.94 14.31
C SER A 101 -1.96 -4.23 13.96
N GLY A 102 -2.59 -3.37 13.15
CA GLY A 102 -3.97 -3.52 12.70
C GLY A 102 -4.27 -2.77 11.41
N TYR A 103 -5.33 -3.21 10.72
CA TYR A 103 -5.85 -2.60 9.51
C TYR A 103 -7.37 -2.67 9.53
N MET A 104 -8.06 -1.54 9.37
CA MET A 104 -9.52 -1.45 9.45
C MET A 104 -10.07 -0.50 8.39
N LEU A 105 -11.33 -0.71 8.00
CA LEU A 105 -12.07 0.22 7.16
C LEU A 105 -12.62 1.38 8.00
N LYS A 106 -12.72 2.59 7.44
CA LYS A 106 -13.30 3.77 8.12
C LYS A 106 -14.81 3.66 8.42
N GLU A 107 -15.47 2.66 7.86
CA GLU A 107 -16.91 2.37 8.05
C GLU A 107 -17.20 1.59 9.35
N VAL A 108 -16.20 1.37 10.21
CA VAL A 108 -16.38 0.64 11.48
C VAL A 108 -17.19 1.43 12.49
N SER A 109 -17.89 0.72 13.39
CA SER A 109 -18.59 1.33 14.51
C SER A 109 -17.61 1.88 15.55
N GLY A 110 -18.05 2.88 16.32
CA GLY A 110 -17.22 3.46 17.39
C GLY A 110 -16.80 2.43 18.45
N ASN A 111 -17.67 1.47 18.76
CA ASN A 111 -17.36 0.40 19.71
C ASN A 111 -16.24 -0.50 19.19
N ASP A 112 -16.22 -0.79 17.89
CA ASP A 112 -15.18 -1.60 17.29
C ASP A 112 -13.83 -0.89 17.28
N LEU A 113 -13.83 0.44 17.06
CA LEU A 113 -12.62 1.26 17.09
C LEU A 113 -12.01 1.31 18.50
N VAL A 114 -12.82 1.53 19.54
CA VAL A 114 -12.36 1.53 20.93
C VAL A 114 -11.81 0.15 21.33
N ALA A 115 -12.51 -0.92 20.96
CA ALA A 115 -12.05 -2.29 21.20
C ALA A 115 -10.72 -2.58 20.48
N ALA A 116 -10.57 -2.06 19.26
CA ALA A 116 -9.32 -2.15 18.49
C ALA A 116 -8.17 -1.45 19.22
N VAL A 117 -8.36 -0.21 19.66
CA VAL A 117 -7.36 0.56 20.42
C VAL A 117 -6.90 -0.20 21.67
N ARG A 118 -7.84 -0.74 22.45
CA ARG A 118 -7.54 -1.52 23.67
C ARG A 118 -6.72 -2.77 23.35
N THR A 119 -7.13 -3.50 22.29
CA THR A 119 -6.40 -4.71 21.85
C THR A 119 -4.96 -4.37 21.45
N LEU A 120 -4.77 -3.30 20.70
CA LEU A 120 -3.45 -2.88 20.24
C LEU A 120 -2.58 -2.36 21.38
N ALA A 121 -3.13 -1.56 22.28
CA ALA A 121 -2.43 -1.04 23.46
C ALA A 121 -1.95 -2.16 24.39
N SER A 122 -2.67 -3.29 24.46
CA SER A 122 -2.26 -4.47 25.22
C SER A 122 -1.24 -5.37 24.50
N GLY A 123 -0.73 -4.96 23.34
CA GLY A 123 0.22 -5.72 22.53
C GLY A 123 -0.42 -6.77 21.62
N GLY A 124 -1.75 -6.78 21.49
CA GLY A 124 -2.48 -7.64 20.56
C GLY A 124 -2.31 -7.19 19.10
N SER A 125 -2.84 -8.00 18.18
CA SER A 125 -2.88 -7.71 16.75
C SER A 125 -4.29 -7.90 16.21
N LEU A 126 -4.69 -7.02 15.30
CA LEU A 126 -5.96 -7.11 14.57
C LEU A 126 -5.77 -7.63 13.14
N LEU A 127 -4.59 -8.13 12.83
CA LEU A 127 -4.32 -8.79 11.55
C LEU A 127 -4.82 -10.24 11.65
N HIS A 128 -5.94 -10.53 10.98
CA HIS A 128 -6.52 -11.88 10.98
C HIS A 128 -5.55 -12.89 10.36
N ALA A 129 -5.62 -14.16 10.82
CA ALA A 129 -4.77 -15.26 10.35
C ALA A 129 -4.79 -15.44 8.81
N GLY A 130 -5.94 -15.17 8.16
CA GLY A 130 -6.06 -15.18 6.69
C GLY A 130 -5.19 -14.13 6.00
N VAL A 131 -5.11 -12.92 6.56
CA VAL A 131 -4.27 -11.84 6.06
C VAL A 131 -2.80 -12.19 6.21
N THR A 132 -2.42 -12.74 7.36
CA THR A 132 -1.05 -13.21 7.61
C THR A 132 -0.66 -14.35 6.66
N ALA A 133 -1.58 -15.26 6.35
CA ALA A 133 -1.35 -16.32 5.38
C ALA A 133 -1.13 -15.78 3.96
N THR A 134 -1.91 -14.80 3.51
CA THR A 134 -1.73 -14.13 2.21
C THR A 134 -0.38 -13.42 2.12
N VAL A 135 0.02 -12.73 3.18
CA VAL A 135 1.34 -12.07 3.25
C VAL A 135 2.47 -13.09 3.20
N LEU A 136 2.38 -14.18 3.98
CA LEU A 136 3.37 -15.25 3.95
C LEU A 136 3.43 -15.94 2.59
N GLN A 137 2.31 -16.10 1.91
CA GLN A 137 2.26 -16.65 0.56
C GLN A 137 2.94 -15.71 -0.45
N ARG A 138 2.69 -14.40 -0.38
CA ARG A 138 3.39 -13.39 -1.20
C ARG A 138 4.89 -13.33 -0.90
N LEU A 139 5.30 -13.43 0.35
CA LEU A 139 6.72 -13.47 0.73
C LEU A 139 7.42 -14.75 0.24
N ARG A 140 6.71 -15.89 0.23
CA ARG A 140 7.24 -17.18 -0.26
C ARG A 140 7.22 -17.31 -1.78
N GLY A 141 6.23 -16.70 -2.44
CA GLY A 141 5.99 -16.79 -3.89
C GLY A 141 6.60 -15.64 -4.71
N GLY A 142 7.11 -14.58 -4.07
CA GLY A 142 7.31 -13.30 -4.74
C GLY A 142 5.98 -12.60 -5.04
N PRO A 143 5.99 -11.39 -5.62
CA PRO A 143 4.76 -10.75 -6.08
C PRO A 143 4.04 -11.71 -7.04
N GLU A 144 2.75 -11.93 -6.87
CA GLU A 144 1.95 -12.73 -7.81
C GLU A 144 2.18 -12.19 -9.23
N GLU A 145 2.86 -12.97 -10.04
CA GLU A 145 3.10 -12.59 -11.43
C GLU A 145 1.72 -12.59 -12.11
N ASP A 146 1.27 -11.43 -12.60
CA ASP A 146 0.00 -11.34 -13.34
C ASP A 146 -0.10 -12.52 -14.32
N PRO A 147 -1.11 -13.40 -14.24
CA PRO A 147 -1.21 -14.59 -15.09
C PRO A 147 -1.09 -14.25 -16.56
N ARG A 148 -1.54 -13.07 -16.99
CA ARG A 148 -1.42 -12.57 -18.35
C ARG A 148 0.03 -12.28 -18.72
N TYR A 149 0.81 -11.71 -17.78
CA TYR A 149 2.24 -11.49 -17.96
C TYR A 149 3.03 -12.80 -17.90
N ALA A 150 2.65 -13.72 -17.02
CA ALA A 150 3.25 -15.05 -16.94
C ALA A 150 3.10 -15.83 -18.26
N ALA A 151 1.99 -15.62 -19.00
CA ALA A 151 1.74 -16.22 -20.31
C ALA A 151 2.61 -15.65 -21.45
N LEU A 152 3.34 -14.55 -21.21
CA LEU A 152 4.23 -13.97 -22.20
C LEU A 152 5.55 -14.75 -22.28
N SER A 153 6.00 -15.04 -23.51
CA SER A 153 7.34 -15.55 -23.74
C SER A 153 8.42 -14.53 -23.36
N PRO A 154 9.68 -14.96 -23.12
CA PRO A 154 10.78 -14.05 -22.81
C PRO A 154 10.97 -12.94 -23.87
N GLN A 155 10.72 -13.26 -25.12
CA GLN A 155 10.83 -12.29 -26.22
C GLN A 155 9.68 -11.28 -26.21
N GLU A 156 8.46 -11.72 -25.91
CA GLU A 156 7.29 -10.84 -25.77
C GLU A 156 7.44 -9.89 -24.56
N ARG A 157 8.01 -10.37 -23.45
CA ARG A 157 8.33 -9.54 -22.28
C ARG A 157 9.34 -8.44 -22.64
N ARG A 158 10.43 -8.76 -23.32
CA ARG A 158 11.42 -7.77 -23.82
C ARG A 158 10.79 -6.73 -24.73
N ILE A 159 9.91 -7.16 -25.64
CA ILE A 159 9.20 -6.23 -26.55
C ILE A 159 8.23 -5.34 -25.77
N LEU A 160 7.53 -5.89 -24.79
CA LEU A 160 6.62 -5.13 -23.90
C LEU A 160 7.36 -4.02 -23.14
N ASP A 161 8.57 -4.32 -22.64
CA ASP A 161 9.41 -3.33 -21.97
C ASP A 161 9.83 -2.19 -22.90
N LEU A 162 10.17 -2.48 -24.13
CA LEU A 162 10.52 -1.47 -25.14
C LEU A 162 9.29 -0.65 -25.60
N ILE A 163 8.09 -1.24 -25.54
CA ILE A 163 6.84 -0.53 -25.76
C ILE A 163 6.61 0.48 -24.64
N ALA A 164 6.89 0.13 -23.38
CA ALA A 164 6.78 1.05 -22.25
C ALA A 164 7.77 2.23 -22.35
N GLU A 165 8.89 2.05 -23.03
CA GLU A 165 9.84 3.13 -23.36
C GLU A 165 9.39 4.02 -24.53
N GLY A 166 8.22 3.74 -25.11
CA GLY A 166 7.66 4.51 -26.23
C GLY A 166 8.27 4.16 -27.61
N MET A 167 9.06 3.10 -27.73
CA MET A 167 9.72 2.73 -29.00
C MET A 167 8.73 2.25 -30.04
N THR A 168 8.92 2.63 -31.31
CA THR A 168 8.18 2.13 -32.47
C THR A 168 8.64 0.70 -32.84
N ASN A 169 7.85 -0.05 -33.63
CA ASN A 169 8.24 -1.39 -34.08
C ASN A 169 9.58 -1.41 -34.82
N ARG A 170 9.87 -0.36 -35.62
CA ARG A 170 11.15 -0.21 -36.31
C ARG A 170 12.32 -0.02 -35.34
N GLN A 171 12.15 0.78 -34.29
CA GLN A 171 13.18 0.97 -33.27
C GLN A 171 13.41 -0.30 -32.46
N ILE A 172 12.32 -1.02 -32.09
CA ILE A 172 12.41 -2.33 -31.42
C ILE A 172 13.12 -3.36 -32.31
N ALA A 173 12.79 -3.41 -33.60
CA ALA A 173 13.42 -4.28 -34.56
C ALA A 173 14.95 -4.07 -34.62
N ASN A 174 15.36 -2.81 -34.72
CA ASN A 174 16.78 -2.44 -34.71
C ASN A 174 17.46 -2.82 -33.38
N ARG A 175 16.80 -2.58 -32.24
CA ARG A 175 17.38 -2.86 -30.92
C ARG A 175 17.53 -4.34 -30.61
N LEU A 176 16.61 -5.17 -31.14
CA LEU A 176 16.60 -6.63 -30.91
C LEU A 176 17.19 -7.43 -32.07
N PHE A 177 17.69 -6.76 -33.11
CA PHE A 177 18.21 -7.38 -34.34
C PHE A 177 17.18 -8.31 -35.01
N LEU A 178 15.91 -7.85 -35.08
CA LEU A 178 14.80 -8.57 -35.72
C LEU A 178 14.28 -7.82 -36.94
N ALA A 179 13.56 -8.53 -37.82
CA ALA A 179 12.77 -7.87 -38.87
C ALA A 179 11.56 -7.15 -38.27
N GLU A 180 11.20 -5.97 -38.79
CA GLU A 180 10.04 -5.20 -38.33
C GLU A 180 8.74 -6.01 -38.42
N LYS A 181 8.56 -6.83 -39.43
CA LYS A 181 7.43 -7.76 -39.55
C LYS A 181 7.36 -8.74 -38.40
N THR A 182 8.50 -9.26 -37.94
CA THR A 182 8.60 -10.16 -36.79
C THR A 182 8.17 -9.46 -35.50
N VAL A 183 8.65 -8.24 -35.28
CA VAL A 183 8.23 -7.43 -34.12
C VAL A 183 6.71 -7.16 -34.15
N LYS A 184 6.14 -6.84 -35.32
CA LYS A 184 4.70 -6.65 -35.48
C LYS A 184 3.90 -7.89 -35.06
N ASN A 185 4.38 -9.08 -35.43
CA ASN A 185 3.74 -10.35 -35.03
C ASN A 185 3.82 -10.55 -33.50
N TYR A 186 4.95 -10.30 -32.87
CA TYR A 186 5.10 -10.37 -31.40
C TYR A 186 4.20 -9.36 -30.69
N VAL A 187 4.09 -8.11 -31.20
CA VAL A 187 3.19 -7.10 -30.64
C VAL A 187 1.74 -7.56 -30.72
N SER A 188 1.30 -8.13 -31.85
CA SER A 188 -0.06 -8.68 -31.97
C SER A 188 -0.31 -9.83 -31.00
N SER A 189 0.64 -10.74 -30.85
CA SER A 189 0.55 -11.89 -29.95
C SER A 189 0.49 -11.43 -28.47
N LEU A 190 1.38 -10.53 -28.05
CA LEU A 190 1.40 -10.05 -26.67
C LEU A 190 0.11 -9.25 -26.30
N LEU A 191 -0.42 -8.45 -27.24
CA LEU A 191 -1.69 -7.74 -27.03
C LEU A 191 -2.83 -8.72 -26.79
N HIS A 192 -2.93 -9.76 -27.62
CA HIS A 192 -3.93 -10.81 -27.46
C HIS A 192 -3.80 -11.53 -26.12
N LYS A 193 -2.58 -11.92 -25.69
CA LYS A 193 -2.32 -12.59 -24.41
C LYS A 193 -2.65 -11.69 -23.20
N LEU A 194 -2.41 -10.38 -23.33
CA LEU A 194 -2.71 -9.41 -22.27
C LEU A 194 -4.18 -8.97 -22.27
N GLY A 195 -4.97 -9.33 -23.30
CA GLY A 195 -6.37 -8.92 -23.44
C GLY A 195 -6.51 -7.42 -23.78
N PHE A 196 -5.55 -6.83 -24.51
CA PHE A 196 -5.56 -5.43 -24.91
C PHE A 196 -5.83 -5.28 -26.40
N ASP A 197 -6.64 -4.28 -26.77
CA ASP A 197 -6.92 -3.94 -28.16
C ASP A 197 -5.89 -2.94 -28.73
N ARG A 198 -5.27 -2.14 -27.85
CA ARG A 198 -4.38 -1.05 -28.26
C ARG A 198 -3.00 -1.15 -27.64
N ARG A 199 -1.99 -0.83 -28.46
CA ARG A 199 -0.59 -0.75 -28.00
C ARG A 199 -0.36 0.18 -26.81
N THR A 200 -1.12 1.29 -26.74
CA THR A 200 -1.04 2.26 -25.64
C THR A 200 -1.42 1.63 -24.30
N GLU A 201 -2.38 0.72 -24.28
CA GLU A 201 -2.80 -0.03 -23.09
C GLU A 201 -1.67 -0.91 -22.58
N ALA A 202 -1.00 -1.61 -23.47
CA ALA A 202 0.19 -2.42 -23.15
C ALA A 202 1.34 -1.55 -22.59
N GLY A 203 1.54 -0.35 -23.15
CA GLY A 203 2.54 0.60 -22.66
C GLY A 203 2.26 1.08 -21.25
N VAL A 204 1.00 1.47 -20.96
CA VAL A 204 0.56 1.89 -19.62
C VAL A 204 0.66 0.73 -18.62
N TYR A 205 0.24 -0.46 -19.00
CA TYR A 205 0.34 -1.67 -18.19
C TYR A 205 1.80 -1.96 -17.79
N ALA A 206 2.71 -1.97 -18.77
CA ALA A 206 4.12 -2.23 -18.51
C ALA A 206 4.77 -1.12 -17.64
N ALA A 207 4.41 0.15 -17.86
CA ALA A 207 4.91 1.25 -17.05
C ALA A 207 4.45 1.15 -15.57
N ARG A 208 3.19 0.76 -15.33
CA ARG A 208 2.68 0.49 -13.98
C ARG A 208 3.41 -0.66 -13.33
N ARG A 209 3.60 -1.78 -14.06
CA ARG A 209 4.29 -2.96 -13.57
C ARG A 209 5.74 -2.68 -13.15
N ARG A 210 6.48 -1.86 -13.90
CA ARG A 210 7.85 -1.42 -13.53
C ARG A 210 7.90 -0.66 -12.21
N ARG A 211 6.85 0.08 -11.85
CA ARG A 211 6.76 0.81 -10.57
C ARG A 211 6.52 -0.13 -9.40
N THR A 212 5.75 -1.20 -9.61
CA THR A 212 5.40 -2.19 -8.57
C THR A 212 6.46 -3.29 -8.40
N HIS A 213 7.33 -3.52 -9.42
CA HIS A 213 8.34 -4.57 -9.43
C HIS A 213 9.72 -4.02 -9.88
N PRO A 214 10.38 -3.14 -9.10
CA PRO A 214 11.72 -2.68 -9.43
C PRO A 214 12.72 -3.81 -9.16
N GLY A 215 13.13 -4.56 -10.21
CA GLY A 215 14.21 -5.53 -10.04
C GLY A 215 14.15 -6.83 -10.84
N THR A 216 13.25 -6.98 -11.79
CA THR A 216 13.23 -8.16 -12.69
C THR A 216 13.85 -7.77 -14.05
N PHE A 217 15.19 -7.79 -14.13
CA PHE A 217 15.98 -7.68 -15.37
C PHE A 217 16.80 -8.95 -15.57
#